data_b20cbed3058fc62dd8c0cff5102a25d1
#
_entry.id   b20cbed3058fc62dd8c0cff5102a25d1
#
_cell.length_a   1.000
_cell.length_b   1.000
_cell.length_c   1.000
_cell.angle_alpha   90.00
_cell.angle_beta   90.00
_cell.angle_gamma   90.00
#
_symmetry.space_group_name_H-M   'P 1'
#
loop_
_entity.id
_entity.type
_entity.pdbx_description
1 polymer ?
#
loop_
_entity_poly.entity_id
_entity_poly.type
_entity_poly.pdbx_seq_one_letter_code
_entity_poly.pdbx_strand_id
1 'polypeptide(L)'
;VRGAGVGKVRVKTAKGRTAQSVRWLERHLNDPYVRKAKAEGWRSRAAFKLIELDEKFHFVKGSRAVVDLGVAPGGWAQVVRKLAPKAAIVGIDLLPVDPIAGVTLFEMDFMDDKAPAILRDALGQAPDLVISDMAANTVGHAQTDHLRTMGLVEAAAWFAVENLRKGGTFVAKVFAGGTDGELLVLLKKNFTTIKHAKPPASRKGSVEWYVVAQGFKGRPDEPAEAPADEAQ
;
A
#
# COMPACT_ATOMS: atom_id res chain seq x y z
N VAL A 1 -24.73 30.74 4.88
CA VAL A 1 -25.01 29.67 5.84
C VAL A 1 -23.68 29.32 6.48
N ARG A 2 -23.47 29.69 7.75
CA ARG A 2 -22.25 29.37 8.51
C ARG A 2 -22.31 27.90 8.88
N GLY A 3 -21.43 27.06 8.30
CA GLY A 3 -21.28 25.67 8.65
C GLY A 3 -20.89 25.53 10.13
N ALA A 4 -21.73 24.87 10.91
CA ALA A 4 -21.46 24.52 12.28
C ALA A 4 -20.15 23.73 12.38
N GLY A 5 -19.09 24.32 12.91
CA GLY A 5 -17.82 23.65 13.15
C GLY A 5 -18.06 22.49 14.10
N VAL A 6 -17.81 21.26 13.64
CA VAL A 6 -17.84 20.07 14.49
C VAL A 6 -16.81 20.26 15.60
N GLY A 7 -17.27 20.45 16.84
CA GLY A 7 -16.41 20.65 17.99
C GLY A 7 -15.40 19.50 18.15
N LYS A 8 -14.19 19.82 18.62
CA LYS A 8 -13.10 18.85 18.83
C LYS A 8 -13.57 17.77 19.81
N VAL A 9 -13.57 16.51 19.35
CA VAL A 9 -13.94 15.34 20.16
C VAL A 9 -12.80 15.03 21.14
N ARG A 10 -13.11 14.94 22.43
CA ARG A 10 -12.18 14.49 23.47
C ARG A 10 -12.43 13.03 23.85
N VAL A 11 -11.37 12.31 24.22
CA VAL A 11 -11.47 10.92 24.66
C VAL A 11 -12.15 10.87 26.03
N LYS A 12 -13.36 10.27 26.09
CA LYS A 12 -14.14 10.13 27.35
C LYS A 12 -13.54 9.08 28.30
N THR A 13 -12.78 8.10 27.78
CA THR A 13 -12.18 6.98 28.53
C THR A 13 -10.68 7.16 28.72
N ALA A 14 -10.23 8.36 29.10
CA ALA A 14 -8.80 8.66 29.28
C ALA A 14 -8.19 7.97 30.54
N LYS A 15 -9.04 7.65 31.54
CA LYS A 15 -8.60 7.00 32.79
C LYS A 15 -8.02 5.60 32.50
N GLY A 16 -6.78 5.34 32.91
CA GLY A 16 -6.09 4.08 32.70
C GLY A 16 -5.31 3.97 31.36
N ARG A 17 -5.26 5.01 30.55
CA ARG A 17 -4.49 5.05 29.31
C ARG A 17 -3.24 5.92 29.43
N THR A 18 -2.18 5.56 28.69
CA THR A 18 -0.99 6.43 28.59
C THR A 18 -1.33 7.74 27.86
N ALA A 19 -0.63 8.83 28.17
CA ALA A 19 -0.79 10.11 27.50
C ALA A 19 -0.57 10.01 25.98
N GLN A 20 0.28 9.10 25.52
CA GLN A 20 0.51 8.81 24.11
C GLN A 20 -0.72 8.17 23.44
N SER A 21 -1.33 7.19 24.09
CA SER A 21 -2.55 6.53 23.64
C SER A 21 -3.73 7.51 23.55
N VAL A 22 -3.89 8.38 24.56
CA VAL A 22 -4.96 9.41 24.55
C VAL A 22 -4.76 10.39 23.39
N ARG A 23 -3.54 10.90 23.20
CA ARG A 23 -3.22 11.80 22.07
C ARG A 23 -3.43 11.13 20.71
N TRP A 24 -3.11 9.84 20.58
CA TRP A 24 -3.36 9.08 19.36
C TRP A 24 -4.86 8.96 19.08
N LEU A 25 -5.66 8.57 20.08
CA LEU A 25 -7.12 8.46 19.97
C LEU A 25 -7.77 9.82 19.63
N GLU A 26 -7.39 10.91 20.28
CA GLU A 26 -7.91 12.23 19.98
C GLU A 26 -7.60 12.65 18.54
N ARG A 27 -6.38 12.41 18.07
CA ARG A 27 -6.02 12.65 16.66
C ARG A 27 -6.85 11.80 15.71
N HIS A 28 -7.07 10.52 16.04
CA HIS A 28 -7.87 9.60 15.23
C HIS A 28 -9.32 10.04 15.14
N LEU A 29 -9.96 10.35 16.28
CA LEU A 29 -11.36 10.77 16.35
C LEU A 29 -11.63 12.11 15.64
N ASN A 30 -10.63 12.99 15.60
CA ASN A 30 -10.74 14.31 14.96
C ASN A 30 -10.22 14.33 13.52
N ASP A 31 -9.75 13.21 13.00
CA ASP A 31 -9.23 13.08 11.63
C ASP A 31 -10.41 13.09 10.62
N PRO A 32 -10.47 14.06 9.69
CA PRO A 32 -11.56 14.16 8.72
C PRO A 32 -11.61 12.93 7.80
N TYR A 33 -10.47 12.34 7.47
CA TYR A 33 -10.40 11.13 6.64
C TYR A 33 -10.94 9.89 7.36
N VAL A 34 -10.84 9.81 8.69
CA VAL A 34 -11.46 8.72 9.47
C VAL A 34 -12.97 8.81 9.37
N ARG A 35 -13.53 10.01 9.53
CA ARG A 35 -14.98 10.23 9.40
C ARG A 35 -15.48 9.96 7.98
N LYS A 36 -14.73 10.45 6.99
CA LYS A 36 -15.01 10.23 5.57
C LYS A 36 -14.97 8.73 5.22
N ALA A 37 -13.93 8.00 5.68
CA ALA A 37 -13.84 6.56 5.48
C ALA A 37 -15.05 5.81 6.04
N LYS A 38 -15.47 6.14 7.26
CA LYS A 38 -16.65 5.54 7.87
C LYS A 38 -17.93 5.85 7.09
N ALA A 39 -18.10 7.08 6.62
CA ALA A 39 -19.26 7.50 5.85
C ALA A 39 -19.34 6.82 4.48
N GLU A 40 -18.19 6.56 3.85
CA GLU A 40 -18.08 5.93 2.52
C GLU A 40 -17.92 4.40 2.58
N GLY A 41 -17.90 3.78 3.77
CA GLY A 41 -17.77 2.33 3.95
C GLY A 41 -16.35 1.78 3.75
N TRP A 42 -15.32 2.65 3.79
CA TRP A 42 -13.92 2.20 3.76
C TRP A 42 -13.48 1.68 5.13
N ARG A 43 -12.74 0.57 5.15
CA ARG A 43 -12.21 -0.03 6.38
C ARG A 43 -11.20 0.86 7.12
N SER A 44 -10.52 1.72 6.40
CA SER A 44 -9.56 2.66 6.99
C SER A 44 -9.42 3.95 6.18
N ARG A 45 -8.91 4.98 6.84
CA ARG A 45 -8.52 6.23 6.18
C ARG A 45 -7.41 6.06 5.13
N ALA A 46 -6.65 4.95 5.21
CA ALA A 46 -5.59 4.65 4.26
C ALA A 46 -6.13 4.44 2.83
N ALA A 47 -7.41 4.09 2.67
CA ALA A 47 -8.05 4.01 1.35
C ALA A 47 -7.87 5.29 0.55
N PHE A 48 -7.99 6.47 1.19
CA PHE A 48 -7.82 7.76 0.49
C PHE A 48 -6.39 8.01 0.03
N LYS A 49 -5.39 7.45 0.69
CA LYS A 49 -4.01 7.55 0.22
C LYS A 49 -3.86 6.90 -1.16
N LEU A 50 -4.41 5.68 -1.32
CA LEU A 50 -4.37 4.97 -2.60
C LEU A 50 -5.22 5.67 -3.66
N ILE A 51 -6.42 6.15 -3.31
CA ILE A 51 -7.29 6.91 -4.21
C ILE A 51 -6.55 8.13 -4.75
N GLU A 52 -5.96 8.96 -3.88
CA GLU A 52 -5.27 10.20 -4.26
C GLU A 52 -3.98 9.92 -5.05
N LEU A 53 -3.28 8.80 -4.77
CA LEU A 53 -2.16 8.35 -5.58
C LEU A 53 -2.62 7.90 -6.96
N ASP A 54 -3.71 7.13 -7.05
CA ASP A 54 -4.24 6.66 -8.33
C ASP A 54 -4.83 7.80 -9.17
N GLU A 55 -5.51 8.77 -8.56
CA GLU A 55 -5.97 9.99 -9.25
C GLU A 55 -4.81 10.75 -9.93
N LYS A 56 -3.62 10.70 -9.34
CA LYS A 56 -2.44 11.39 -9.87
C LYS A 56 -1.64 10.58 -10.88
N PHE A 57 -1.54 9.27 -10.69
CA PHE A 57 -0.60 8.41 -11.44
C PHE A 57 -1.28 7.33 -12.29
N HIS A 58 -2.58 7.08 -12.12
CA HIS A 58 -3.41 6.21 -12.96
C HIS A 58 -2.87 4.79 -13.14
N PHE A 59 -2.69 4.05 -12.05
CA PHE A 59 -2.07 2.73 -12.08
C PHE A 59 -2.99 1.57 -11.66
N VAL A 60 -4.15 1.83 -11.03
CA VAL A 60 -5.05 0.77 -10.57
C VAL A 60 -6.02 0.32 -11.67
N LYS A 61 -6.60 1.30 -12.40
CA LYS A 61 -7.60 0.99 -13.43
C LYS A 61 -6.98 0.16 -14.56
N GLY A 62 -7.63 -0.96 -14.87
CA GLY A 62 -7.15 -1.87 -15.92
C GLY A 62 -6.18 -2.94 -15.42
N SER A 63 -5.78 -2.94 -14.15
CA SER A 63 -5.01 -4.04 -13.56
C SER A 63 -5.84 -5.33 -13.57
N ARG A 64 -5.20 -6.44 -13.94
CA ARG A 64 -5.79 -7.79 -13.96
C ARG A 64 -5.37 -8.62 -12.75
N ALA A 65 -4.20 -8.31 -12.19
CA ALA A 65 -3.61 -9.02 -11.07
C ALA A 65 -2.87 -8.05 -10.15
N VAL A 66 -3.21 -8.07 -8.86
CA VAL A 66 -2.69 -7.11 -7.86
C VAL A 66 -2.25 -7.84 -6.60
N VAL A 67 -1.09 -7.48 -6.08
CA VAL A 67 -0.59 -7.92 -4.78
C VAL A 67 -0.59 -6.72 -3.82
N ASP A 68 -1.24 -6.88 -2.66
CA ASP A 68 -1.31 -5.89 -1.57
C ASP A 68 -0.51 -6.38 -0.36
N LEU A 69 0.66 -5.78 -0.15
CA LEU A 69 1.58 -6.11 0.94
C LEU A 69 1.31 -5.17 2.13
N GLY A 70 0.94 -5.75 3.27
CA GLY A 70 0.45 -5.00 4.42
C GLY A 70 -1.02 -4.63 4.26
N VAL A 71 -1.83 -5.61 3.85
CA VAL A 71 -3.22 -5.41 3.44
C VAL A 71 -4.14 -4.96 4.58
N ALA A 72 -3.84 -5.27 5.85
CA ALA A 72 -4.70 -4.96 6.99
C ALA A 72 -4.93 -3.44 7.17
N PRO A 73 -6.16 -3.03 7.46
CA PRO A 73 -7.41 -3.78 7.61
C PRO A 73 -8.16 -4.03 6.30
N GLY A 74 -7.58 -3.76 5.12
CA GLY A 74 -8.15 -4.02 3.81
C GLY A 74 -8.63 -2.78 3.04
N GLY A 75 -8.26 -1.58 3.48
CA GLY A 75 -8.68 -0.34 2.82
C GLY A 75 -8.16 -0.21 1.39
N TRP A 76 -6.92 -0.60 1.13
CA TRP A 76 -6.34 -0.56 -0.21
C TRP A 76 -6.92 -1.64 -1.12
N ALA A 77 -7.06 -2.87 -0.62
CA ALA A 77 -7.73 -3.95 -1.35
C ALA A 77 -9.18 -3.58 -1.74
N GLN A 78 -9.93 -2.86 -0.88
CA GLN A 78 -11.26 -2.35 -1.24
C GLN A 78 -11.21 -1.34 -2.39
N VAL A 79 -10.23 -0.42 -2.39
CA VAL A 79 -10.05 0.56 -3.47
C VAL A 79 -9.72 -0.14 -4.78
N VAL A 80 -8.78 -1.09 -4.76
CA VAL A 80 -8.42 -1.89 -5.94
C VAL A 80 -9.65 -2.63 -6.47
N ARG A 81 -10.41 -3.30 -5.61
CA ARG A 81 -11.64 -4.02 -6.01
C ARG A 81 -12.67 -3.11 -6.66
N LYS A 82 -12.80 -1.87 -6.17
CA LYS A 82 -13.73 -0.87 -6.74
C LYS A 82 -13.27 -0.36 -8.11
N LEU A 83 -11.98 -0.09 -8.28
CA LEU A 83 -11.42 0.52 -9.50
C LEU A 83 -11.08 -0.51 -10.59
N ALA A 84 -10.73 -1.73 -10.19
CA ALA A 84 -10.42 -2.87 -11.05
C ALA A 84 -11.27 -4.11 -10.63
N PRO A 85 -12.59 -4.10 -10.88
CA PRO A 85 -13.53 -5.09 -10.33
C PRO A 85 -13.30 -6.53 -10.83
N LYS A 86 -12.56 -6.70 -11.92
CA LYS A 86 -12.21 -8.01 -12.49
C LYS A 86 -10.83 -8.51 -12.09
N ALA A 87 -10.04 -7.70 -11.38
CA ALA A 87 -8.68 -8.07 -11.00
C ALA A 87 -8.66 -9.25 -10.02
N ALA A 88 -7.73 -10.18 -10.19
CA ALA A 88 -7.32 -11.08 -9.13
C ALA A 88 -6.55 -10.26 -8.09
N ILE A 89 -6.92 -10.34 -6.82
CA ILE A 89 -6.28 -9.58 -5.75
C ILE A 89 -5.85 -10.55 -4.66
N VAL A 90 -4.59 -10.49 -4.31
CA VAL A 90 -4.01 -11.25 -3.20
C VAL A 90 -3.40 -10.28 -2.22
N GLY A 91 -3.72 -10.44 -0.94
CA GLY A 91 -3.18 -9.62 0.15
C GLY A 91 -2.52 -10.45 1.24
N ILE A 92 -1.48 -9.90 1.86
CA ILE A 92 -0.76 -10.52 2.98
C ILE A 92 -0.55 -9.49 4.09
N ASP A 93 -0.73 -9.92 5.33
CA ASP A 93 -0.44 -9.12 6.52
C ASP A 93 -0.15 -10.03 7.72
N LEU A 94 0.58 -9.51 8.72
CA LEU A 94 0.75 -10.15 10.03
C LEU A 94 -0.54 -10.17 10.86
N LEU A 95 -1.45 -9.24 10.57
CA LEU A 95 -2.71 -9.08 11.28
C LEU A 95 -3.83 -9.77 10.51
N PRO A 96 -4.81 -10.35 11.22
CA PRO A 96 -6.00 -10.90 10.59
C PRO A 96 -6.80 -9.80 9.88
N VAL A 97 -7.34 -10.14 8.72
CA VAL A 97 -8.17 -9.25 7.91
C VAL A 97 -9.53 -9.90 7.66
N ASP A 98 -10.59 -9.20 8.00
CA ASP A 98 -11.93 -9.67 7.69
C ASP A 98 -12.06 -9.93 6.17
N PRO A 99 -12.79 -10.96 5.74
CA PRO A 99 -12.95 -11.30 4.34
C PRO A 99 -13.42 -10.13 3.47
N ILE A 100 -12.81 -9.99 2.30
CA ILE A 100 -13.20 -9.03 1.25
C ILE A 100 -13.60 -9.83 0.02
N ALA A 101 -14.79 -9.59 -0.50
CA ALA A 101 -15.29 -10.32 -1.66
C ALA A 101 -14.33 -10.22 -2.85
N GLY A 102 -13.89 -11.38 -3.37
CA GLY A 102 -12.97 -11.47 -4.49
C GLY A 102 -11.52 -11.10 -4.17
N VAL A 103 -11.12 -11.09 -2.92
CA VAL A 103 -9.72 -10.91 -2.48
C VAL A 103 -9.28 -12.16 -1.72
N THR A 104 -8.15 -12.73 -2.10
CA THR A 104 -7.50 -13.81 -1.36
C THR A 104 -6.57 -13.19 -0.31
N LEU A 105 -6.72 -13.59 0.95
CA LEU A 105 -6.02 -12.99 2.09
C LEU A 105 -5.19 -14.04 2.82
N PHE A 106 -3.96 -13.68 3.16
CA PHE A 106 -3.04 -14.49 3.98
C PHE A 106 -2.65 -13.74 5.25
N GLU A 107 -2.86 -14.38 6.40
CA GLU A 107 -2.31 -13.95 7.67
C GLU A 107 -0.94 -14.60 7.84
N MET A 108 0.11 -13.87 7.46
CA MET A 108 1.48 -14.40 7.39
C MET A 108 2.50 -13.25 7.37
N ASP A 109 3.70 -13.52 7.86
CA ASP A 109 4.82 -12.59 7.70
C ASP A 109 5.28 -12.57 6.24
N PHE A 110 5.27 -11.39 5.61
CA PHE A 110 5.81 -11.23 4.28
C PHE A 110 7.33 -11.53 4.19
N MET A 111 8.05 -11.40 5.31
CA MET A 111 9.48 -11.71 5.40
C MET A 111 9.77 -13.23 5.51
N ASP A 112 8.74 -14.09 5.60
CA ASP A 112 8.91 -15.54 5.51
C ASP A 112 9.30 -15.93 4.08
N ASP A 113 10.32 -16.77 3.94
CA ASP A 113 10.86 -17.23 2.66
C ASP A 113 9.81 -17.90 1.75
N LYS A 114 8.70 -18.39 2.32
CA LYS A 114 7.59 -19.02 1.59
C LYS A 114 6.59 -18.00 1.05
N ALA A 115 6.55 -16.80 1.60
CA ALA A 115 5.53 -15.81 1.24
C ALA A 115 5.52 -15.47 -0.27
N PRO A 116 6.67 -15.25 -0.94
CA PRO A 116 6.67 -14.97 -2.38
C PRO A 116 6.06 -16.10 -3.22
N ALA A 117 6.34 -17.36 -2.89
CA ALA A 117 5.77 -18.49 -3.61
C ALA A 117 4.26 -18.60 -3.41
N ILE A 118 3.80 -18.48 -2.16
CA ILE A 118 2.37 -18.51 -1.80
C ILE A 118 1.59 -17.43 -2.54
N LEU A 119 2.13 -16.20 -2.59
CA LEU A 119 1.49 -15.09 -3.29
C LEU A 119 1.40 -15.31 -4.80
N ARG A 120 2.47 -15.83 -5.42
CA ARG A 120 2.47 -16.17 -6.86
C ARG A 120 1.44 -17.26 -7.18
N ASP A 121 1.45 -18.34 -6.41
CA ASP A 121 0.56 -19.49 -6.63
C ASP A 121 -0.90 -19.08 -6.48
N ALA A 122 -1.22 -18.28 -5.46
CA ALA A 122 -2.56 -17.78 -5.22
C ALA A 122 -3.05 -16.81 -6.31
N LEU A 123 -2.13 -16.02 -6.89
CA LEU A 123 -2.48 -15.08 -7.96
C LEU A 123 -2.60 -15.78 -9.32
N GLY A 124 -1.85 -16.87 -9.55
CA GLY A 124 -1.89 -17.69 -10.76
C GLY A 124 -1.35 -17.01 -12.02
N GLN A 125 -0.88 -15.79 -11.93
CA GLN A 125 -0.32 -14.99 -13.02
C GLN A 125 0.63 -13.91 -12.49
N ALA A 126 1.46 -13.34 -13.36
CA ALA A 126 2.31 -12.22 -13.00
C ALA A 126 1.48 -10.97 -12.68
N PRO A 127 1.73 -10.26 -11.56
CA PRO A 127 0.96 -9.08 -11.20
C PRO A 127 1.22 -7.89 -12.14
N ASP A 128 0.17 -7.12 -12.40
CA ASP A 128 0.26 -5.80 -13.03
C ASP A 128 0.69 -4.73 -12.04
N LEU A 129 0.33 -4.95 -10.78
CA LEU A 129 0.48 -3.97 -9.72
C LEU A 129 0.89 -4.65 -8.40
N VAL A 130 1.95 -4.16 -7.80
CA VAL A 130 2.35 -4.49 -6.43
C VAL A 130 2.25 -3.21 -5.61
N ILE A 131 1.43 -3.23 -4.58
CA ILE A 131 1.24 -2.11 -3.65
C ILE A 131 1.66 -2.49 -2.24
N SER A 132 2.22 -1.55 -1.48
CA SER A 132 2.67 -1.78 -0.10
C SER A 132 2.43 -0.56 0.79
N ASP A 133 1.60 -0.72 1.82
CA ASP A 133 1.48 0.24 2.92
C ASP A 133 2.10 -0.32 4.22
N MET A 134 2.99 -1.34 4.10
CA MET A 134 3.68 -1.92 5.24
C MET A 134 4.46 -0.87 6.03
N ALA A 135 4.47 -1.03 7.34
CA ALA A 135 5.35 -0.32 8.26
C ALA A 135 5.77 -1.26 9.39
N ALA A 136 7.00 -1.16 9.82
CA ALA A 136 7.43 -1.87 11.01
C ALA A 136 6.65 -1.39 12.23
N ASN A 137 6.34 -2.34 13.13
CA ASN A 137 5.80 -1.98 14.43
C ASN A 137 6.79 -1.09 15.17
N THR A 138 6.32 0.07 15.62
CA THR A 138 7.16 1.03 16.33
C THR A 138 7.59 0.48 17.69
N VAL A 139 8.90 0.42 17.90
CA VAL A 139 9.49 0.09 19.21
C VAL A 139 9.79 1.35 20.02
N GLY A 140 9.52 2.53 19.46
CA GLY A 140 9.72 3.83 20.12
C GLY A 140 11.12 4.42 19.92
N HIS A 141 11.98 3.77 19.15
CA HIS A 141 13.30 4.27 18.78
C HIS A 141 13.30 4.63 17.29
N ALA A 142 13.26 5.91 16.98
CA ALA A 142 13.00 6.41 15.62
C ALA A 142 13.97 5.84 14.54
N GLN A 143 15.26 5.70 14.86
CA GLN A 143 16.25 5.16 13.93
C GLN A 143 16.03 3.67 13.66
N THR A 144 15.74 2.88 14.70
CA THR A 144 15.44 1.45 14.57
C THR A 144 14.15 1.23 13.79
N ASP A 145 13.11 2.00 14.08
CA ASP A 145 11.82 1.92 13.38
C ASP A 145 11.97 2.30 11.90
N HIS A 146 12.82 3.29 11.60
CA HIS A 146 13.18 3.68 10.23
C HIS A 146 13.86 2.52 9.49
N LEU A 147 14.94 1.96 10.05
CA LEU A 147 15.69 0.87 9.41
C LEU A 147 14.81 -0.37 9.15
N ARG A 148 13.96 -0.75 10.11
CA ARG A 148 13.03 -1.88 9.96
C ARG A 148 12.02 -1.62 8.84
N THR A 149 11.48 -0.40 8.76
CA THR A 149 10.55 -0.04 7.69
C THR A 149 11.25 -0.03 6.33
N MET A 150 12.49 0.45 6.25
CA MET A 150 13.28 0.41 5.01
C MET A 150 13.50 -1.03 4.53
N GLY A 151 13.84 -1.97 5.43
CA GLY A 151 13.97 -3.38 5.07
C GLY A 151 12.69 -3.98 4.47
N LEU A 152 11.50 -3.60 4.98
CA LEU A 152 10.24 -4.03 4.41
C LEU A 152 10.00 -3.45 3.00
N VAL A 153 10.36 -2.19 2.78
CA VAL A 153 10.22 -1.55 1.45
C VAL A 153 11.18 -2.18 0.45
N GLU A 154 12.41 -2.48 0.84
CA GLU A 154 13.40 -3.15 0.01
C GLU A 154 12.93 -4.56 -0.37
N ALA A 155 12.45 -5.34 0.59
CA ALA A 155 11.88 -6.66 0.34
C ALA A 155 10.68 -6.60 -0.62
N ALA A 156 9.79 -5.61 -0.44
CA ALA A 156 8.66 -5.38 -1.34
C ALA A 156 9.11 -5.00 -2.77
N ALA A 157 10.17 -4.18 -2.89
CA ALA A 157 10.73 -3.80 -4.18
C ALA A 157 11.39 -4.98 -4.90
N TRP A 158 12.13 -5.82 -4.19
CA TRP A 158 12.68 -7.06 -4.74
C TRP A 158 11.57 -7.99 -5.20
N PHE A 159 10.54 -8.22 -4.37
CA PHE A 159 9.38 -9.01 -4.79
C PHE A 159 8.75 -8.45 -6.06
N ALA A 160 8.59 -7.13 -6.16
CA ALA A 160 8.02 -6.49 -7.34
C ALA A 160 8.88 -6.71 -8.60
N VAL A 161 10.21 -6.54 -8.50
CA VAL A 161 11.14 -6.76 -9.62
C VAL A 161 11.16 -8.22 -10.08
N GLU A 162 11.02 -9.16 -9.15
CA GLU A 162 11.02 -10.58 -9.46
C GLU A 162 9.70 -11.09 -10.04
N ASN A 163 8.58 -10.41 -9.77
CA ASN A 163 7.27 -10.97 -10.05
C ASN A 163 6.40 -10.13 -11.00
N LEU A 164 6.60 -8.81 -11.10
CA LEU A 164 5.81 -7.96 -11.98
C LEU A 164 5.93 -8.41 -13.45
N ARG A 165 4.83 -8.35 -14.19
CA ARG A 165 4.87 -8.40 -15.64
C ARG A 165 5.49 -7.13 -16.22
N LYS A 166 6.01 -7.22 -17.43
CA LYS A 166 6.50 -6.04 -18.16
C LYS A 166 5.43 -4.95 -18.26
N GLY A 167 5.82 -3.70 -18.04
CA GLY A 167 4.90 -2.56 -17.97
C GLY A 167 4.23 -2.38 -16.61
N GLY A 168 4.38 -3.31 -15.68
CA GLY A 168 3.77 -3.27 -14.34
C GLY A 168 4.23 -2.09 -13.48
N THR A 169 3.54 -1.90 -12.37
CA THR A 169 3.75 -0.78 -11.44
C THR A 169 4.00 -1.27 -10.01
N PHE A 170 4.94 -0.63 -9.34
CA PHE A 170 5.21 -0.80 -7.92
C PHE A 170 4.93 0.50 -7.17
N VAL A 171 4.16 0.40 -6.08
CA VAL A 171 3.85 1.53 -5.19
C VAL A 171 4.14 1.12 -3.75
N ALA A 172 4.95 1.88 -3.05
CA ALA A 172 5.26 1.56 -1.66
C ALA A 172 5.36 2.80 -0.79
N LYS A 173 4.96 2.65 0.48
CA LYS A 173 5.21 3.63 1.50
C LYS A 173 6.70 3.68 1.82
N VAL A 174 7.25 4.90 1.83
CA VAL A 174 8.62 5.22 2.23
C VAL A 174 8.59 6.35 3.25
N PHE A 175 9.69 6.59 3.93
CA PHE A 175 9.84 7.80 4.74
C PHE A 175 10.55 8.89 3.95
N ALA A 176 10.36 10.15 4.34
CA ALA A 176 11.09 11.28 3.77
C ALA A 176 12.61 11.02 3.88
N GLY A 177 13.31 11.05 2.75
CA GLY A 177 14.71 10.66 2.66
C GLY A 177 14.97 9.15 2.57
N GLY A 178 13.93 8.31 2.60
CA GLY A 178 14.03 6.85 2.65
C GLY A 178 14.13 6.12 1.30
N THR A 179 14.34 6.82 0.20
CA THR A 179 14.67 6.24 -1.11
C THR A 179 16.08 6.61 -1.53
N ASP A 180 17.00 6.63 -0.57
CA ASP A 180 18.40 6.86 -0.82
C ASP A 180 19.12 5.53 -1.12
N GLY A 181 20.20 5.62 -1.89
CA GLY A 181 21.10 4.51 -2.11
C GLY A 181 20.52 3.34 -2.91
N GLU A 182 20.57 2.14 -2.35
CA GLU A 182 20.33 0.87 -3.05
C GLU A 182 18.91 0.71 -3.59
N LEU A 183 17.89 1.11 -2.82
CA LEU A 183 16.50 1.05 -3.27
C LEU A 183 16.27 1.90 -4.53
N LEU A 184 16.78 3.14 -4.55
CA LEU A 184 16.63 4.02 -5.70
C LEU A 184 17.38 3.49 -6.93
N VAL A 185 18.56 2.90 -6.73
CA VAL A 185 19.33 2.24 -7.79
C VAL A 185 18.54 1.06 -8.36
N LEU A 186 18.00 0.19 -7.50
CA LEU A 186 17.16 -0.93 -7.89
C LEU A 186 15.96 -0.47 -8.73
N LEU A 187 15.23 0.53 -8.26
CA LEU A 187 14.05 1.05 -8.96
C LEU A 187 14.42 1.71 -10.30
N LYS A 188 15.46 2.54 -10.36
CA LYS A 188 15.91 3.18 -11.62
C LYS A 188 16.37 2.17 -12.66
N LYS A 189 17.02 1.09 -12.23
CA LYS A 189 17.44 0.01 -13.13
C LYS A 189 16.23 -0.69 -13.78
N ASN A 190 15.18 -0.93 -13.00
CA ASN A 190 14.10 -1.83 -13.37
C ASN A 190 12.81 -1.13 -13.86
N PHE A 191 12.63 0.16 -13.61
CA PHE A 191 11.41 0.90 -14.00
C PHE A 191 11.73 2.09 -14.89
N THR A 192 10.77 2.46 -15.74
CA THR A 192 10.90 3.59 -16.66
C THR A 192 10.73 4.92 -15.94
N THR A 193 9.78 4.99 -15.00
CA THR A 193 9.44 6.22 -14.28
C THR A 193 9.42 5.97 -12.78
N ILE A 194 10.04 6.88 -12.02
CA ILE A 194 10.00 6.86 -10.56
C ILE A 194 9.59 8.23 -10.08
N LYS A 195 8.52 8.28 -9.30
CA LYS A 195 8.00 9.50 -8.70
C LYS A 195 7.81 9.30 -7.21
N HIS A 196 7.97 10.40 -6.46
CA HIS A 196 7.64 10.45 -5.04
C HIS A 196 6.44 11.34 -4.84
N ALA A 197 5.53 10.92 -3.98
CA ALA A 197 4.34 11.69 -3.66
C ALA A 197 3.98 11.57 -2.18
N LYS A 198 3.42 12.64 -1.66
CA LYS A 198 2.77 12.66 -0.36
C LYS A 198 1.30 12.99 -0.61
N PRO A 199 0.41 11.98 -0.61
CA PRO A 199 -1.01 12.23 -0.82
C PRO A 199 -1.57 13.12 0.28
N PRO A 200 -2.57 13.98 0.00
CA PRO A 200 -3.23 14.84 0.99
C PRO A 200 -3.78 14.08 2.19
N ALA A 201 -4.21 12.83 1.98
CA ALA A 201 -4.63 11.94 3.05
C ALA A 201 -3.49 11.53 4.01
N SER A 202 -2.22 11.67 3.64
CA SER A 202 -1.12 11.54 4.61
C SER A 202 -1.13 12.70 5.58
N ARG A 203 -0.95 12.40 6.88
CA ARG A 203 -0.96 13.46 7.91
C ARG A 203 0.17 14.46 7.66
N LYS A 204 -0.11 15.75 7.81
CA LYS A 204 0.86 16.84 7.55
C LYS A 204 2.17 16.67 8.33
N GLY A 205 2.11 16.22 9.59
CA GLY A 205 3.27 15.96 10.45
C GLY A 205 3.89 14.57 10.30
N SER A 206 3.39 13.71 9.39
CA SER A 206 3.97 12.40 9.13
C SER A 206 5.16 12.51 8.19
N VAL A 207 6.17 11.69 8.44
CA VAL A 207 7.32 11.50 7.54
C VAL A 207 7.01 10.55 6.38
N GLU A 208 5.77 10.04 6.29
CA GLU A 208 5.35 9.10 5.25
C GLU A 208 5.25 9.78 3.89
N TRP A 209 5.88 9.16 2.92
CA TRP A 209 5.78 9.43 1.49
C TRP A 209 5.48 8.11 0.75
N TYR A 210 5.26 8.20 -0.53
CA TYR A 210 5.10 7.03 -1.39
C TYR A 210 6.03 7.15 -2.58
N VAL A 211 6.69 6.04 -2.91
CA VAL A 211 7.34 5.86 -4.20
C VAL A 211 6.35 5.21 -5.16
N VAL A 212 6.28 5.73 -6.38
CA VAL A 212 5.49 5.17 -7.48
C VAL A 212 6.46 4.92 -8.62
N ALA A 213 6.75 3.64 -8.88
CA ALA A 213 7.63 3.18 -9.93
C ALA A 213 6.80 2.49 -11.01
N GLN A 214 6.73 3.09 -12.21
CA GLN A 214 5.89 2.62 -13.31
C GLN A 214 6.72 2.18 -14.51
N GLY A 215 6.13 1.29 -15.30
CA GLY A 215 6.74 0.75 -16.50
C GLY A 215 7.91 -0.17 -16.17
N PHE A 216 7.62 -1.29 -15.47
CA PHE A 216 8.62 -2.33 -15.24
C PHE A 216 9.20 -2.80 -16.58
N LYS A 217 10.51 -2.81 -16.71
CA LYS A 217 11.20 -3.07 -17.99
C LYS A 217 11.18 -4.54 -18.39
N GLY A 218 10.77 -5.44 -17.48
CA GLY A 218 10.84 -6.89 -17.65
C GLY A 218 12.20 -7.47 -17.22
N ARG A 219 12.28 -8.77 -17.13
CA ARG A 219 13.50 -9.53 -16.86
C ARG A 219 14.22 -9.86 -18.17
N PRO A 220 15.56 -9.90 -18.18
CA PRO A 220 16.32 -10.18 -19.41
C PRO A 220 15.94 -11.48 -20.12
N ASP A 221 15.50 -12.49 -19.37
CA ASP A 221 15.16 -13.83 -19.85
C ASP A 221 13.66 -14.07 -20.02
N GLU A 222 12.84 -13.02 -19.92
CA GLU A 222 11.39 -13.15 -20.07
C GLU A 222 11.04 -13.22 -21.57
N PRO A 223 10.42 -14.32 -22.08
CA PRO A 223 10.01 -14.37 -23.47
C PRO A 223 9.02 -13.23 -23.76
N ALA A 224 9.16 -12.60 -24.92
CA ALA A 224 8.24 -11.56 -25.35
C ALA A 224 6.81 -12.10 -25.28
N GLU A 225 5.92 -11.42 -24.52
CA GLU A 225 4.49 -11.77 -24.53
C GLU A 225 4.01 -11.80 -25.98
N ALA A 226 3.42 -12.93 -26.39
CA ALA A 226 2.74 -13.00 -27.67
C ALA A 226 1.67 -11.89 -27.73
N PRO A 227 1.53 -11.17 -28.85
CA PRO A 227 0.49 -10.18 -28.99
C PRO A 227 -0.86 -10.83 -28.70
N ALA A 228 -1.66 -10.18 -27.82
CA ALA A 228 -3.03 -10.64 -27.56
C ALA A 228 -3.75 -10.69 -28.92
N ASP A 229 -4.17 -11.87 -29.34
CA ASP A 229 -5.01 -12.05 -30.52
C ASP A 229 -6.20 -11.09 -30.38
N GLU A 230 -6.29 -10.14 -31.30
CA GLU A 230 -7.49 -9.35 -31.52
C GLU A 230 -8.58 -10.34 -31.96
N ALA A 231 -9.33 -10.85 -30.99
CA ALA A 231 -10.53 -11.66 -31.28
C ALA A 231 -11.54 -10.71 -31.93
N GLN A 232 -11.75 -10.93 -33.19
CA GLN A 232 -12.80 -10.38 -34.04
C GLN A 232 -14.20 -10.60 -33.45
#